data_c418341a87339276cbc85feda7f5737d
#
_entry.id   c418341a87339276cbc85feda7f5737d
#
_cell.length_a   1.000
_cell.length_b   1.000
_cell.length_c   1.000
_cell.angle_alpha   90.00
_cell.angle_beta   90.00
_cell.angle_gamma   90.00
#
_symmetry.space_group_name_H-M   'P 1'
#
loop_
_entity.id
_entity.type
_entity.pdbx_description
1 polymer ?
#
loop_
_entity_poly.entity_id
_entity_poly.type
_entity_poly.pdbx_seq_one_letter_code
_entity_poly.pdbx_strand_id
1 'polypeptide(L)'
;MSAGGITAEPPVVAAPPPPGSSEGLRRYVTGAVFLAPALFLLVVWIVYPAVYTIVRSFFGQSGFLGHWVGIDNYRRLFTTSTLTTAIKNNAIWVAVVPALVTALGLIFAVLTEKVRWAVAFKTAVFLPMAISAFATGVTWRIMYQQDPDLGAVNALSRSVHDSFKPSGVLSSAFPSTPGLKQTASGAIVSTKALAPGNVALLPLTGIPPTSVPGSAAQAVQPTAKPGEIVGVVWRDFKPGGGKIGVVEKGELGLPGVTVELRSGGKTVQSTKSGSDGSFAFTGVAAGTYDTAIGAQTFAKPFGGFAWLGTKLITPSLLIAYIWIWA
;
A
#
# COMPACT_ATOMS: atom_id res chain seq x y z
N MET A 1 62.72 -70.47 -38.18
CA MET A 1 62.52 -69.14 -38.79
C MET A 1 61.82 -68.29 -37.76
N SER A 2 62.66 -67.44 -37.06
CA SER A 2 62.17 -66.55 -35.98
C SER A 2 62.02 -65.14 -36.57
N ALA A 3 60.83 -64.60 -36.60
CA ALA A 3 60.63 -63.27 -37.03
C ALA A 3 60.81 -62.34 -35.83
N GLY A 4 61.86 -61.58 -35.83
CA GLY A 4 62.11 -60.51 -34.84
C GLY A 4 61.21 -59.32 -35.10
N GLY A 5 60.29 -59.07 -34.19
CA GLY A 5 59.49 -57.88 -34.18
C GLY A 5 60.27 -56.67 -33.70
N ILE A 6 60.53 -55.72 -34.56
CA ILE A 6 61.09 -54.39 -34.23
C ILE A 6 59.97 -53.56 -33.62
N THR A 7 59.99 -53.39 -32.30
CA THR A 7 59.15 -52.39 -31.61
C THR A 7 59.80 -51.04 -31.80
N ALA A 8 59.23 -50.20 -32.66
CA ALA A 8 59.62 -48.81 -32.79
C ALA A 8 59.23 -48.04 -31.50
N GLU A 9 60.24 -47.52 -30.82
CA GLU A 9 60.04 -46.63 -29.65
C GLU A 9 59.35 -45.32 -30.10
N PRO A 10 58.32 -44.88 -29.40
CA PRO A 10 57.61 -43.62 -29.80
C PRO A 10 58.59 -42.45 -29.71
N PRO A 11 58.51 -41.48 -30.60
CA PRO A 11 59.41 -40.33 -30.60
C PRO A 11 59.23 -39.55 -29.30
N VAL A 12 60.35 -39.36 -28.58
CA VAL A 12 60.43 -38.49 -27.40
C VAL A 12 60.21 -37.07 -27.84
N VAL A 13 59.01 -36.54 -27.58
CA VAL A 13 58.71 -35.14 -27.80
C VAL A 13 59.51 -34.35 -26.74
N ALA A 14 60.52 -33.67 -27.20
CA ALA A 14 61.36 -32.82 -26.34
C ALA A 14 60.43 -31.72 -25.72
N ALA A 15 60.51 -31.57 -24.39
CA ALA A 15 59.83 -30.51 -23.70
C ALA A 15 60.28 -29.14 -24.26
N PRO A 16 59.35 -28.22 -24.50
CA PRO A 16 59.69 -26.89 -25.00
C PRO A 16 60.66 -26.21 -24.05
N PRO A 17 61.74 -25.54 -24.58
CA PRO A 17 62.70 -24.85 -23.73
C PRO A 17 62.01 -23.84 -22.83
N PRO A 18 62.52 -23.64 -21.58
CA PRO A 18 61.96 -22.64 -20.67
C PRO A 18 62.00 -21.26 -21.34
N PRO A 19 60.94 -20.44 -21.24
CA PRO A 19 60.90 -19.13 -21.88
C PRO A 19 62.07 -18.29 -21.40
N GLY A 20 62.85 -17.76 -22.35
CA GLY A 20 63.96 -16.87 -22.05
C GLY A 20 63.49 -15.64 -21.30
N SER A 21 64.29 -15.04 -20.42
CA SER A 21 63.94 -13.90 -19.56
C SER A 21 63.38 -12.70 -20.35
N SER A 22 63.76 -12.54 -21.62
CA SER A 22 63.25 -11.52 -22.55
C SER A 22 61.84 -11.79 -23.05
N GLU A 23 61.44 -13.06 -23.23
CA GLU A 23 60.05 -13.41 -23.62
C GLU A 23 59.07 -13.21 -22.49
N GLY A 24 59.45 -13.51 -21.26
CA GLY A 24 58.68 -13.23 -20.05
C GLY A 24 58.37 -11.71 -19.92
N LEU A 25 59.43 -10.90 -20.00
CA LEU A 25 59.26 -9.44 -19.92
C LEU A 25 58.38 -8.87 -21.04
N ARG A 26 58.56 -9.31 -22.28
CA ARG A 26 57.75 -8.90 -23.42
C ARG A 26 56.27 -9.25 -23.21
N ARG A 27 55.98 -10.40 -22.66
CA ARG A 27 54.62 -10.86 -22.36
C ARG A 27 53.93 -9.98 -21.30
N TYR A 28 54.64 -9.59 -20.23
CA TYR A 28 54.16 -8.66 -19.22
C TYR A 28 53.97 -7.25 -19.76
N VAL A 29 54.90 -6.74 -20.56
CA VAL A 29 54.78 -5.43 -21.19
C VAL A 29 53.58 -5.37 -22.14
N THR A 30 53.41 -6.38 -23.00
CA THR A 30 52.26 -6.46 -23.89
C THR A 30 50.96 -6.50 -23.12
N GLY A 31 50.87 -7.35 -22.07
CA GLY A 31 49.67 -7.38 -21.20
C GLY A 31 49.41 -6.05 -20.52
N ALA A 32 50.46 -5.39 -20.00
CA ALA A 32 50.33 -4.07 -19.37
C ALA A 32 49.81 -2.98 -20.34
N VAL A 33 50.34 -2.96 -21.57
CA VAL A 33 49.87 -1.99 -22.61
C VAL A 33 48.42 -2.20 -22.97
N PHE A 34 47.97 -3.43 -23.11
CA PHE A 34 46.54 -3.73 -23.37
C PHE A 34 45.63 -3.38 -22.18
N LEU A 35 46.12 -3.59 -20.94
CA LEU A 35 45.35 -3.26 -19.73
C LEU A 35 45.44 -1.77 -19.34
N ALA A 36 46.45 -1.03 -19.79
CA ALA A 36 46.69 0.33 -19.40
C ALA A 36 45.48 1.29 -19.61
N PRO A 37 44.75 1.27 -20.74
CA PRO A 37 43.57 2.13 -20.91
C PRO A 37 42.48 1.81 -19.88
N ALA A 38 42.18 0.54 -19.66
CA ALA A 38 41.18 0.11 -18.69
C ALA A 38 41.59 0.45 -17.26
N LEU A 39 42.82 0.21 -16.90
CA LEU A 39 43.37 0.55 -15.58
C LEU A 39 43.40 2.06 -15.36
N PHE A 40 43.74 2.85 -16.38
CA PHE A 40 43.75 4.29 -16.32
C PHE A 40 42.33 4.80 -16.03
N LEU A 41 41.31 4.34 -16.76
CA LEU A 41 39.92 4.71 -16.52
C LEU A 41 39.44 4.29 -15.12
N LEU A 42 39.81 3.10 -14.68
CA LEU A 42 39.50 2.61 -13.33
C LEU A 42 40.10 3.50 -12.26
N VAL A 43 41.39 3.86 -12.42
CA VAL A 43 42.06 4.74 -11.46
C VAL A 43 41.40 6.13 -11.43
N VAL A 44 41.14 6.74 -12.59
CA VAL A 44 40.58 8.09 -12.69
C VAL A 44 39.15 8.14 -12.20
N TRP A 45 38.31 7.15 -12.57
CA TRP A 45 36.88 7.21 -12.30
C TRP A 45 36.43 6.49 -11.03
N ILE A 46 37.24 5.58 -10.51
CA ILE A 46 36.88 4.80 -9.31
C ILE A 46 37.86 5.04 -8.17
N VAL A 47 39.16 4.76 -8.37
CA VAL A 47 40.12 4.82 -7.28
C VAL A 47 40.35 6.24 -6.78
N TYR A 48 40.56 7.18 -7.68
CA TYR A 48 40.76 8.60 -7.32
C TYR A 48 39.58 9.20 -6.56
N PRO A 49 38.32 9.12 -7.06
CA PRO A 49 37.17 9.61 -6.31
C PRO A 49 36.97 8.90 -4.97
N ALA A 50 37.21 7.59 -4.91
CA ALA A 50 37.10 6.83 -3.67
C ALA A 50 38.09 7.32 -2.62
N VAL A 51 39.39 7.40 -2.99
CA VAL A 51 40.44 7.92 -2.10
C VAL A 51 40.18 9.36 -1.69
N TYR A 52 39.80 10.22 -2.66
CA TYR A 52 39.44 11.61 -2.39
C TYR A 52 38.28 11.70 -1.40
N THR A 53 37.23 10.92 -1.57
CA THR A 53 36.08 10.89 -0.66
C THR A 53 36.48 10.44 0.75
N ILE A 54 37.31 9.40 0.86
CA ILE A 54 37.82 8.93 2.16
C ILE A 54 38.62 10.02 2.85
N VAL A 55 39.57 10.65 2.15
CA VAL A 55 40.38 11.75 2.72
C VAL A 55 39.46 12.91 3.10
N ARG A 56 38.54 13.29 2.20
CA ARG A 56 37.63 14.42 2.41
C ARG A 56 36.66 14.20 3.57
N SER A 57 36.33 12.94 3.91
CA SER A 57 35.44 12.60 5.02
C SER A 57 35.96 13.00 6.40
N PHE A 58 37.27 13.27 6.54
CA PHE A 58 37.88 13.73 7.78
C PHE A 58 37.89 15.27 7.92
N PHE A 59 37.35 15.98 6.91
CA PHE A 59 37.30 17.45 6.89
C PHE A 59 35.88 17.96 6.90
N GLY A 60 35.68 19.19 7.45
CA GLY A 60 34.39 19.87 7.48
C GLY A 60 33.98 20.48 6.13
N GLN A 61 32.81 21.12 6.07
CA GLN A 61 32.21 21.63 4.83
C GLN A 61 32.88 22.88 4.25
N SER A 62 33.73 23.60 5.01
CA SER A 62 34.27 24.92 4.62
C SER A 62 35.53 24.78 3.76
N GLY A 63 35.50 25.29 2.51
CA GLY A 63 36.63 25.33 1.60
C GLY A 63 37.04 24.02 0.96
N PHE A 64 38.16 24.03 0.19
CA PHE A 64 38.59 22.83 -0.58
C PHE A 64 38.96 21.63 0.28
N LEU A 65 39.62 21.84 1.43
CA LEU A 65 39.88 20.81 2.43
C LEU A 65 39.20 21.08 3.77
N GLY A 66 38.60 22.28 3.98
CA GLY A 66 37.95 22.66 5.23
C GLY A 66 38.87 22.56 6.46
N HIS A 67 38.28 22.64 7.66
CA HIS A 67 39.01 22.35 8.89
C HIS A 67 38.93 20.82 9.20
N TRP A 68 39.96 20.33 9.85
CA TRP A 68 40.02 18.92 10.27
C TRP A 68 38.96 18.65 11.35
N VAL A 69 38.06 17.69 11.10
CA VAL A 69 36.97 17.27 12.03
C VAL A 69 37.13 15.85 12.55
N GLY A 70 38.19 15.18 12.12
CA GLY A 70 38.43 13.79 12.52
C GLY A 70 37.28 12.86 12.14
N ILE A 71 36.75 12.13 13.11
CA ILE A 71 35.69 11.15 12.90
C ILE A 71 34.25 11.69 13.11
N ASP A 72 34.09 13.01 13.28
CA ASP A 72 32.77 13.59 13.58
C ASP A 72 31.74 13.37 12.45
N ASN A 73 32.19 13.37 11.20
CA ASN A 73 31.31 13.06 10.07
C ASN A 73 30.79 11.61 10.16
N TYR A 74 31.62 10.66 10.58
CA TYR A 74 31.19 9.28 10.79
C TYR A 74 30.26 9.14 11.99
N ARG A 75 30.52 9.89 13.06
CA ARG A 75 29.62 9.94 14.22
C ARG A 75 28.24 10.45 13.82
N ARG A 76 28.17 11.53 13.03
CA ARG A 76 26.91 12.07 12.48
C ARG A 76 26.17 11.05 11.63
N LEU A 77 26.88 10.21 10.87
CA LEU A 77 26.30 9.15 10.05
C LEU A 77 25.41 8.21 10.87
N PHE A 78 25.82 7.87 12.10
CA PHE A 78 25.12 6.95 12.98
C PHE A 78 24.20 7.65 14.01
N THR A 79 24.28 8.96 14.17
CA THR A 79 23.45 9.72 15.13
C THR A 79 22.30 10.47 14.45
N THR A 80 22.41 10.77 13.16
CA THR A 80 21.38 11.48 12.41
C THR A 80 20.33 10.51 11.89
N SER A 81 19.07 10.67 12.29
CA SER A 81 17.97 9.76 11.96
C SER A 81 17.77 9.53 10.45
N THR A 82 17.94 10.58 9.64
CA THR A 82 17.84 10.49 8.18
C THR A 82 18.94 9.61 7.60
N LEU A 83 20.19 9.75 8.08
CA LEU A 83 21.33 8.97 7.60
C LEU A 83 21.25 7.51 8.05
N THR A 84 20.88 7.27 9.30
CA THR A 84 20.67 5.90 9.79
C THR A 84 19.51 5.20 9.08
N THR A 85 18.45 5.92 8.74
CA THR A 85 17.36 5.38 7.92
C THR A 85 17.85 5.03 6.50
N ALA A 86 18.65 5.88 5.89
CA ALA A 86 19.25 5.61 4.57
C ALA A 86 20.16 4.37 4.60
N ILE A 87 21.02 4.24 5.62
CA ILE A 87 21.89 3.06 5.81
C ILE A 87 21.04 1.79 5.97
N LYS A 88 20.01 1.83 6.82
CA LYS A 88 19.10 0.71 7.03
C LYS A 88 18.40 0.29 5.73
N ASN A 89 17.88 1.26 4.98
CA ASN A 89 17.20 0.98 3.71
C ASN A 89 18.18 0.38 2.69
N ASN A 90 19.42 0.88 2.60
CA ASN A 90 20.44 0.31 1.73
C ASN A 90 20.83 -1.11 2.16
N ALA A 91 20.96 -1.38 3.45
CA ALA A 91 21.25 -2.72 3.96
C ALA A 91 20.14 -3.71 3.60
N ILE A 92 18.87 -3.30 3.77
CA ILE A 92 17.71 -4.10 3.35
C ILE A 92 17.77 -4.34 1.84
N TRP A 93 18.04 -3.29 1.05
CA TRP A 93 18.14 -3.39 -0.40
C TRP A 93 19.20 -4.39 -0.85
N VAL A 94 20.42 -4.27 -0.33
CA VAL A 94 21.56 -5.14 -0.68
C VAL A 94 21.31 -6.59 -0.27
N ALA A 95 20.62 -6.84 0.84
CA ALA A 95 20.33 -8.19 1.30
C ALA A 95 19.15 -8.81 0.54
N VAL A 96 18.05 -8.07 0.39
CA VAL A 96 16.77 -8.61 -0.11
C VAL A 96 16.75 -8.72 -1.62
N VAL A 97 17.23 -7.70 -2.35
CA VAL A 97 17.13 -7.68 -3.82
C VAL A 97 17.89 -8.84 -4.47
N PRO A 98 19.19 -9.05 -4.22
CA PRO A 98 19.91 -10.15 -4.86
C PRO A 98 19.31 -11.52 -4.50
N ALA A 99 18.91 -11.70 -3.24
CA ALA A 99 18.32 -12.96 -2.79
C ALA A 99 16.99 -13.26 -3.51
N LEU A 100 16.07 -12.29 -3.56
CA LEU A 100 14.77 -12.48 -4.19
C LEU A 100 14.85 -12.55 -5.71
N VAL A 101 15.63 -11.69 -6.36
CA VAL A 101 15.80 -11.72 -7.82
C VAL A 101 16.42 -13.04 -8.25
N THR A 102 17.48 -13.51 -7.55
CA THR A 102 18.11 -14.79 -7.86
C THR A 102 17.14 -15.95 -7.62
N ALA A 103 16.43 -15.97 -6.48
CA ALA A 103 15.50 -17.05 -6.16
C ALA A 103 14.32 -17.11 -7.17
N LEU A 104 13.71 -15.98 -7.49
CA LEU A 104 12.62 -15.93 -8.44
C LEU A 104 13.09 -16.24 -9.86
N GLY A 105 14.24 -15.69 -10.28
CA GLY A 105 14.83 -16.01 -11.58
C GLY A 105 15.14 -17.50 -11.74
N LEU A 106 15.66 -18.15 -10.67
CA LEU A 106 15.89 -19.59 -10.66
C LEU A 106 14.58 -20.39 -10.76
N ILE A 107 13.56 -20.00 -10.01
CA ILE A 107 12.20 -20.60 -10.07
C ILE A 107 11.66 -20.48 -11.49
N PHE A 108 11.71 -19.29 -12.10
CA PHE A 108 11.25 -19.08 -13.47
C PHE A 108 12.06 -19.89 -14.48
N ALA A 109 13.37 -19.99 -14.33
CA ALA A 109 14.23 -20.79 -15.20
C ALA A 109 13.82 -22.26 -15.18
N VAL A 110 13.63 -22.86 -13.99
CA VAL A 110 13.24 -24.26 -13.82
C VAL A 110 11.82 -24.50 -14.33
N LEU A 111 10.86 -23.60 -14.03
CA LEU A 111 9.49 -23.71 -14.51
C LEU A 111 9.42 -23.66 -16.04
N THR A 112 10.20 -22.77 -16.65
CA THR A 112 10.20 -22.55 -18.11
C THR A 112 10.76 -23.75 -18.88
N GLU A 113 11.64 -24.55 -18.26
CA GLU A 113 12.24 -25.74 -18.90
C GLU A 113 11.20 -26.80 -19.28
N LYS A 114 10.11 -26.90 -18.52
CA LYS A 114 9.07 -27.93 -18.66
C LYS A 114 7.78 -27.47 -19.35
N VAL A 115 7.65 -26.19 -19.71
CA VAL A 115 6.41 -25.62 -20.26
C VAL A 115 6.42 -25.73 -21.80
N ARG A 116 5.31 -26.25 -22.37
CA ARG A 116 5.14 -26.35 -23.84
C ARG A 116 5.18 -25.00 -24.58
N TRP A 117 4.89 -23.92 -23.89
CA TRP A 117 4.88 -22.55 -24.40
C TRP A 117 6.08 -21.72 -23.89
N ALA A 118 7.22 -22.37 -23.76
CA ALA A 118 8.42 -21.77 -23.20
C ALA A 118 8.82 -20.42 -23.83
N VAL A 119 8.62 -20.28 -25.15
CA VAL A 119 8.95 -19.02 -25.87
C VAL A 119 8.02 -17.90 -25.42
N ALA A 120 6.69 -18.12 -25.42
CA ALA A 120 5.73 -17.10 -25.01
C ALA A 120 5.92 -16.71 -23.53
N PHE A 121 6.19 -17.69 -22.66
CA PHE A 121 6.46 -17.43 -21.24
C PHE A 121 7.75 -16.62 -21.06
N LYS A 122 8.84 -17.00 -21.72
CA LYS A 122 10.11 -16.24 -21.69
C LYS A 122 9.90 -14.80 -22.18
N THR A 123 9.17 -14.62 -23.30
CA THR A 123 8.86 -13.28 -23.81
C THR A 123 8.09 -12.44 -22.78
N ALA A 124 7.10 -13.03 -22.11
CA ALA A 124 6.31 -12.32 -21.08
C ALA A 124 7.17 -11.93 -19.87
N VAL A 125 8.08 -12.81 -19.42
CA VAL A 125 8.99 -12.53 -18.29
C VAL A 125 10.02 -11.44 -18.65
N PHE A 126 10.53 -11.44 -19.89
CA PHE A 126 11.47 -10.41 -20.33
C PHE A 126 10.83 -9.10 -20.80
N LEU A 127 9.50 -9.07 -20.99
CA LEU A 127 8.79 -7.87 -21.44
C LEU A 127 9.03 -6.64 -20.54
N PRO A 128 9.04 -6.74 -19.19
CA PRO A 128 9.33 -5.60 -18.33
C PRO A 128 10.70 -4.95 -18.60
N MET A 129 11.71 -5.72 -18.94
CA MET A 129 13.06 -5.21 -19.24
C MET A 129 13.10 -4.41 -20.57
N ALA A 130 12.17 -4.66 -21.49
CA ALA A 130 12.05 -3.92 -22.75
C ALA A 130 11.43 -2.53 -22.58
N ILE A 131 10.78 -2.28 -21.44
CA ILE A 131 10.15 -0.98 -21.13
C ILE A 131 11.23 -0.03 -20.61
N SER A 132 11.23 1.22 -21.08
CA SER A 132 12.19 2.21 -20.58
C SER A 132 11.99 2.44 -19.07
N ALA A 133 13.09 2.69 -18.34
CA ALA A 133 13.03 2.95 -16.89
C ALA A 133 12.11 4.12 -16.53
N PHE A 134 12.04 5.14 -17.41
CA PHE A 134 11.12 6.26 -17.23
C PHE A 134 9.65 5.81 -17.31
N ALA A 135 9.29 5.06 -18.36
CA ALA A 135 7.93 4.54 -18.53
C ALA A 135 7.54 3.61 -17.37
N THR A 136 8.46 2.76 -16.92
CA THR A 136 8.27 1.91 -15.74
C THR A 136 8.00 2.75 -14.49
N GLY A 137 8.78 3.79 -14.25
CA GLY A 137 8.57 4.69 -13.11
C GLY A 137 7.20 5.37 -13.13
N VAL A 138 6.73 5.83 -14.30
CA VAL A 138 5.39 6.41 -14.47
C VAL A 138 4.30 5.35 -14.20
N THR A 139 4.45 4.16 -14.77
CA THR A 139 3.49 3.05 -14.58
C THR A 139 3.33 2.71 -13.10
N TRP A 140 4.43 2.48 -12.39
CA TRP A 140 4.37 2.15 -10.97
C TRP A 140 3.85 3.30 -10.11
N ARG A 141 4.14 4.56 -10.47
CA ARG A 141 3.55 5.73 -9.80
C ARG A 141 2.03 5.74 -9.90
N ILE A 142 1.47 5.39 -11.07
CA ILE A 142 0.02 5.29 -11.26
C ILE A 142 -0.53 4.08 -10.49
N MET A 143 0.10 2.92 -10.58
CA MET A 143 -0.33 1.72 -9.87
C MET A 143 -0.36 1.91 -8.35
N TYR A 144 0.57 2.70 -7.81
CA TYR A 144 0.67 3.03 -6.38
C TYR A 144 -0.13 4.26 -5.95
N GLN A 145 -1.02 4.80 -6.79
CA GLN A 145 -1.88 5.89 -6.35
C GLN A 145 -2.69 5.48 -5.11
N GLN A 146 -2.79 6.42 -4.16
CA GLN A 146 -3.45 6.14 -2.89
C GLN A 146 -4.94 5.91 -3.05
N ASP A 147 -5.59 6.66 -3.94
CA ASP A 147 -7.01 6.48 -4.24
C ASP A 147 -7.24 5.10 -4.88
N PRO A 148 -8.06 4.22 -4.27
CA PRO A 148 -8.35 2.90 -4.80
C PRO A 148 -9.10 2.90 -6.14
N ASP A 149 -9.68 4.01 -6.56
CA ASP A 149 -10.34 4.13 -7.88
C ASP A 149 -9.35 4.45 -9.00
N LEU A 150 -8.14 4.90 -8.65
CA LEU A 150 -7.09 5.28 -9.58
C LEU A 150 -5.88 4.34 -9.53
N GLY A 151 -5.57 3.79 -8.35
CA GLY A 151 -4.38 2.95 -8.12
C GLY A 151 -4.72 1.46 -8.10
N ALA A 152 -4.18 0.70 -9.07
CA ALA A 152 -4.47 -0.74 -9.20
C ALA A 152 -4.12 -1.55 -7.94
N VAL A 153 -3.00 -1.25 -7.27
CA VAL A 153 -2.58 -1.94 -6.04
C VAL A 153 -3.53 -1.64 -4.89
N ASN A 154 -4.03 -0.42 -4.78
CA ASN A 154 -5.02 -0.06 -3.78
C ASN A 154 -6.42 -0.55 -4.12
N ALA A 155 -6.78 -0.67 -5.40
CA ALA A 155 -8.02 -1.34 -5.82
C ALA A 155 -8.06 -2.80 -5.36
N LEU A 156 -6.96 -3.53 -5.55
CA LEU A 156 -6.82 -4.90 -5.06
C LEU A 156 -6.86 -4.95 -3.52
N SER A 157 -6.15 -4.03 -2.86
CA SER A 157 -6.16 -3.92 -1.39
C SER A 157 -7.55 -3.64 -0.84
N ARG A 158 -8.34 -2.79 -1.53
CA ARG A 158 -9.74 -2.51 -1.19
C ARG A 158 -10.60 -3.77 -1.32
N SER A 159 -10.46 -4.53 -2.39
CA SER A 159 -11.24 -5.78 -2.58
C SER A 159 -11.01 -6.76 -1.42
N VAL A 160 -9.77 -6.90 -0.97
CA VAL A 160 -9.44 -7.73 0.18
C VAL A 160 -9.98 -7.12 1.49
N HIS A 161 -9.77 -5.83 1.71
CA HIS A 161 -10.23 -5.14 2.91
C HIS A 161 -11.76 -5.21 3.06
N ASP A 162 -12.50 -4.93 1.98
CA ASP A 162 -13.96 -4.86 2.00
C ASP A 162 -14.61 -6.25 2.16
N SER A 163 -13.88 -7.33 1.86
CA SER A 163 -14.31 -8.69 2.19
C SER A 163 -14.38 -8.94 3.71
N PHE A 164 -13.59 -8.23 4.50
CA PHE A 164 -13.55 -8.35 5.96
C PHE A 164 -14.21 -7.19 6.69
N LYS A 165 -14.15 -5.99 6.09
CA LYS A 165 -14.68 -4.74 6.67
C LYS A 165 -15.33 -3.90 5.58
N PRO A 166 -16.54 -4.24 5.15
CA PRO A 166 -17.25 -3.47 4.12
C PRO A 166 -17.50 -2.04 4.58
N SER A 167 -17.49 -1.11 3.64
CA SER A 167 -17.88 0.28 3.91
C SER A 167 -19.35 0.39 4.25
N GLY A 168 -19.69 1.35 5.09
CA GLY A 168 -21.07 1.65 5.46
C GLY A 168 -21.82 2.34 4.34
N VAL A 169 -23.11 2.04 4.21
CA VAL A 169 -23.99 2.64 3.19
C VAL A 169 -24.19 4.14 3.37
N LEU A 170 -23.97 4.67 4.56
CA LEU A 170 -24.10 6.08 4.91
C LEU A 170 -22.80 6.67 5.45
N SER A 171 -21.67 6.34 4.83
CA SER A 171 -20.32 6.68 5.30
C SER A 171 -20.05 8.20 5.41
N SER A 172 -20.79 9.03 4.68
CA SER A 172 -20.70 10.50 4.70
C SER A 172 -21.73 11.16 5.61
N ALA A 173 -22.69 10.40 6.16
CA ALA A 173 -23.76 10.93 6.95
C ALA A 173 -23.31 11.36 8.35
N PHE A 174 -23.93 12.43 8.84
CA PHE A 174 -23.76 12.91 10.20
C PHE A 174 -25.10 13.48 10.74
N PRO A 175 -25.26 13.62 12.08
CA PRO A 175 -26.45 14.17 12.68
C PRO A 175 -26.77 15.58 12.18
N SER A 176 -28.02 15.85 11.84
CA SER A 176 -28.50 17.22 11.50
C SER A 176 -28.79 18.05 12.72
N THR A 177 -29.09 17.43 13.86
CA THR A 177 -29.56 18.12 15.07
C THR A 177 -28.74 17.74 16.29
N PRO A 178 -28.63 18.60 17.32
CA PRO A 178 -27.99 18.27 18.60
C PRO A 178 -28.68 17.12 19.38
N GLY A 179 -29.93 16.75 18.98
CA GLY A 179 -30.64 15.59 19.53
C GLY A 179 -30.00 14.24 19.21
N LEU A 180 -29.01 14.21 18.30
CA LEU A 180 -28.21 13.07 17.96
C LEU A 180 -26.73 13.40 18.17
N LYS A 181 -25.97 12.42 18.62
CA LYS A 181 -24.52 12.54 18.84
C LYS A 181 -23.79 11.38 18.19
N GLN A 182 -22.74 11.69 17.44
CA GLN A 182 -21.82 10.66 16.96
C GLN A 182 -20.83 10.30 18.08
N THR A 183 -20.72 9.02 18.37
CA THR A 183 -19.81 8.48 19.38
C THR A 183 -18.39 8.36 18.81
N ALA A 184 -17.39 8.16 19.69
CA ALA A 184 -16.00 7.90 19.27
C ALA A 184 -15.87 6.62 18.42
N SER A 185 -16.78 5.65 18.59
CA SER A 185 -16.84 4.44 17.76
C SER A 185 -17.47 4.68 16.38
N GLY A 186 -18.04 5.88 16.11
CA GLY A 186 -18.71 6.22 14.86
C GLY A 186 -20.21 5.94 14.84
N ALA A 187 -20.78 5.33 15.88
CA ALA A 187 -22.23 5.15 15.98
C ALA A 187 -22.94 6.49 16.24
N ILE A 188 -24.17 6.66 15.73
CA ILE A 188 -25.01 7.82 16.03
C ILE A 188 -26.06 7.41 17.05
N VAL A 189 -26.12 8.12 18.16
CA VAL A 189 -26.98 7.80 19.31
C VAL A 189 -27.88 9.00 19.63
N SER A 190 -29.15 8.74 19.94
CA SER A 190 -30.06 9.76 20.46
C SER A 190 -29.60 10.24 21.83
N THR A 191 -29.55 11.57 22.01
CA THR A 191 -29.29 12.18 23.33
C THR A 191 -30.55 12.30 24.18
N LYS A 192 -31.74 12.15 23.58
CA LYS A 192 -33.02 12.22 24.25
C LYS A 192 -33.42 10.82 24.74
N ALA A 193 -33.74 10.73 26.01
CA ALA A 193 -34.34 9.55 26.59
C ALA A 193 -35.76 9.32 26.04
N LEU A 194 -36.04 8.08 25.68
CA LEU A 194 -37.33 7.64 25.13
C LEU A 194 -38.01 6.67 26.10
N ALA A 195 -39.34 6.72 26.13
CA ALA A 195 -40.18 5.75 26.83
C ALA A 195 -41.19 5.18 25.81
N PRO A 196 -41.81 4.03 26.09
CA PRO A 196 -42.90 3.50 25.29
C PRO A 196 -43.98 4.57 25.06
N GLY A 197 -44.42 4.76 23.80
CA GLY A 197 -45.31 5.85 23.39
C GLY A 197 -44.57 7.08 22.86
N ASN A 198 -43.24 7.13 22.88
CA ASN A 198 -42.46 8.23 22.30
C ASN A 198 -42.10 7.99 20.83
N VAL A 199 -41.78 9.08 20.17
CA VAL A 199 -41.29 9.09 18.77
C VAL A 199 -39.77 9.36 18.76
N ALA A 200 -39.03 8.53 18.03
CA ALA A 200 -37.60 8.68 17.77
C ALA A 200 -37.39 9.33 16.40
N LEU A 201 -36.76 10.50 16.37
CA LEU A 201 -36.39 11.19 15.15
C LEU A 201 -34.88 11.09 14.93
N LEU A 202 -34.49 10.55 13.78
CA LEU A 202 -33.07 10.31 13.43
C LEU A 202 -32.71 11.06 12.13
N PRO A 203 -32.69 12.42 12.17
CA PRO A 203 -32.33 13.23 11.03
C PRO A 203 -30.84 13.14 10.70
N LEU A 204 -30.54 12.79 9.46
CA LEU A 204 -29.16 12.66 8.96
C LEU A 204 -28.93 13.58 7.77
N THR A 205 -27.80 14.27 7.73
CA THR A 205 -27.39 15.12 6.62
C THR A 205 -26.03 14.67 6.07
N GLY A 206 -25.50 15.36 5.04
CA GLY A 206 -24.23 15.00 4.40
C GLY A 206 -24.31 13.79 3.48
N ILE A 207 -25.51 13.33 3.13
CA ILE A 207 -25.75 12.19 2.25
C ILE A 207 -25.89 12.67 0.82
N PRO A 208 -24.97 12.35 -0.12
CA PRO A 208 -25.12 12.68 -1.53
C PRO A 208 -26.39 12.01 -2.13
N PRO A 209 -27.05 12.61 -3.12
CA PRO A 209 -28.22 12.00 -3.78
C PRO A 209 -27.91 10.60 -4.33
N THR A 210 -26.70 10.39 -4.82
CA THR A 210 -26.24 9.11 -5.38
C THR A 210 -26.07 8.00 -4.33
N SER A 211 -25.96 8.36 -3.06
CA SER A 211 -25.84 7.41 -1.94
C SER A 211 -27.19 7.06 -1.30
N VAL A 212 -28.27 7.70 -1.73
CA VAL A 212 -29.61 7.33 -1.28
C VAL A 212 -30.07 6.11 -2.08
N PRO A 213 -30.50 5.02 -1.43
CA PRO A 213 -30.98 3.83 -2.13
C PRO A 213 -32.15 4.17 -3.08
N GLY A 214 -32.19 3.56 -4.27
CA GLY A 214 -33.25 3.79 -5.25
C GLY A 214 -34.65 3.37 -4.77
N SER A 215 -34.76 2.58 -3.71
CA SER A 215 -36.01 2.21 -3.04
C SER A 215 -36.52 3.25 -2.02
N ALA A 216 -35.78 4.35 -1.82
CA ALA A 216 -36.15 5.38 -0.88
C ALA A 216 -37.44 6.10 -1.32
N ALA A 217 -38.39 6.20 -0.43
CA ALA A 217 -39.63 6.93 -0.60
C ALA A 217 -39.63 8.23 0.22
N GLN A 218 -40.66 9.06 0.03
CA GLN A 218 -40.88 10.23 0.86
C GLN A 218 -40.86 9.85 2.34
N ALA A 219 -40.10 10.56 3.14
CA ALA A 219 -40.10 10.36 4.58
C ALA A 219 -41.46 10.69 5.19
N VAL A 220 -41.89 9.88 6.16
CA VAL A 220 -43.19 10.04 6.82
C VAL A 220 -42.96 10.39 8.29
N GLN A 221 -43.67 11.45 8.75
CA GLN A 221 -43.66 11.81 10.17
C GLN A 221 -44.33 10.71 10.99
N PRO A 222 -43.61 10.04 11.92
CA PRO A 222 -44.20 8.96 12.69
C PRO A 222 -45.20 9.47 13.72
N THR A 223 -46.26 8.70 13.90
CA THR A 223 -47.27 8.98 14.92
C THR A 223 -47.04 8.09 16.13
N ALA A 224 -47.06 8.70 17.32
CA ALA A 224 -46.86 7.96 18.57
C ALA A 224 -47.91 6.86 18.76
N LYS A 225 -47.47 5.68 19.21
CA LYS A 225 -48.37 4.54 19.51
C LYS A 225 -48.12 4.05 20.94
N PRO A 226 -49.19 3.83 21.74
CA PRO A 226 -49.03 3.31 23.10
C PRO A 226 -48.28 1.98 23.14
N GLY A 227 -47.31 1.83 24.02
CA GLY A 227 -46.55 0.60 24.19
C GLY A 227 -45.46 0.35 23.13
N GLU A 228 -45.32 1.22 22.13
CA GLU A 228 -44.31 1.14 21.09
C GLU A 228 -43.39 2.36 21.11
N ILE A 229 -42.15 2.19 20.61
CA ILE A 229 -41.30 3.30 20.23
C ILE A 229 -41.21 3.29 18.72
N VAL A 230 -41.84 4.27 18.09
CA VAL A 230 -41.86 4.45 16.63
C VAL A 230 -40.88 5.55 16.24
N GLY A 231 -40.35 5.48 15.01
CA GLY A 231 -39.44 6.54 14.56
C GLY A 231 -39.24 6.58 13.06
N VAL A 232 -38.41 7.51 12.63
CA VAL A 232 -38.04 7.70 11.24
C VAL A 232 -36.56 8.05 11.13
N VAL A 233 -35.86 7.42 10.19
CA VAL A 233 -34.50 7.77 9.74
C VAL A 233 -34.63 8.38 8.35
N TRP A 234 -34.17 9.62 8.18
CA TRP A 234 -34.34 10.28 6.88
C TRP A 234 -33.15 11.17 6.53
N ARG A 235 -33.03 11.49 5.25
CA ARG A 235 -32.11 12.48 4.74
C ARG A 235 -32.72 13.87 4.97
N ASP A 236 -32.27 14.52 6.02
CA ASP A 236 -32.70 15.86 6.43
C ASP A 236 -31.98 16.91 5.55
N PHE A 237 -32.48 17.03 4.33
CA PHE A 237 -31.96 17.97 3.34
C PHE A 237 -33.04 18.33 2.31
N LYS A 238 -33.33 19.60 2.19
CA LYS A 238 -34.24 20.16 1.20
C LYS A 238 -33.54 21.24 0.39
N PRO A 239 -33.47 21.11 -0.95
CA PRO A 239 -32.99 22.19 -1.81
C PRO A 239 -33.76 23.47 -1.62
N GLY A 240 -33.05 24.58 -1.47
CA GLY A 240 -33.70 25.90 -1.23
C GLY A 240 -33.99 26.22 0.23
N GLY A 241 -33.66 25.32 1.17
CA GLY A 241 -33.85 25.52 2.61
C GLY A 241 -35.04 24.77 3.16
N GLY A 242 -34.93 24.34 4.43
CA GLY A 242 -35.95 23.58 5.17
C GLY A 242 -35.76 23.77 6.68
N LYS A 243 -36.64 23.16 7.47
CA LYS A 243 -36.54 23.13 8.93
C LYS A 243 -35.75 21.91 9.38
N ILE A 244 -34.57 22.12 9.93
CA ILE A 244 -33.66 21.05 10.39
C ILE A 244 -34.38 20.20 11.47
N GLY A 245 -34.33 18.88 11.30
CA GLY A 245 -34.89 17.92 12.25
C GLY A 245 -36.40 17.74 12.18
N VAL A 246 -37.05 18.27 11.15
CA VAL A 246 -38.50 18.14 10.89
C VAL A 246 -38.68 17.47 9.54
N VAL A 247 -39.47 16.41 9.47
CA VAL A 247 -39.75 15.75 8.18
C VAL A 247 -40.60 16.66 7.29
N GLU A 248 -40.05 17.00 6.13
CA GLU A 248 -40.74 17.88 5.15
C GLU A 248 -40.99 17.16 3.82
N LYS A 249 -41.90 17.71 3.04
CA LYS A 249 -42.17 17.21 1.69
C LYS A 249 -40.95 17.39 0.80
N GLY A 250 -40.54 16.30 0.13
CA GLY A 250 -39.32 16.23 -0.71
C GLY A 250 -38.12 15.62 -0.02
N GLU A 251 -38.21 15.37 1.27
CA GLU A 251 -37.15 14.62 1.99
C GLU A 251 -37.38 13.13 1.92
N LEU A 252 -36.29 12.37 1.74
CA LEU A 252 -36.32 10.92 1.53
C LEU A 252 -36.03 10.17 2.81
N GLY A 253 -36.82 9.17 3.11
CA GLY A 253 -36.51 8.16 4.11
C GLY A 253 -35.25 7.38 3.72
N LEU A 254 -34.56 6.81 4.68
CA LEU A 254 -33.39 6.00 4.47
C LEU A 254 -33.72 4.52 4.73
N PRO A 255 -33.94 3.70 3.68
CA PRO A 255 -34.36 2.32 3.82
C PRO A 255 -33.20 1.42 4.27
N GLY A 256 -33.56 0.33 5.00
CA GLY A 256 -32.64 -0.73 5.36
C GLY A 256 -31.60 -0.37 6.43
N VAL A 257 -31.71 0.81 7.06
CA VAL A 257 -30.86 1.23 8.16
C VAL A 257 -31.23 0.43 9.40
N THR A 258 -30.24 -0.26 9.99
CA THR A 258 -30.42 -0.97 11.25
C THR A 258 -30.44 0.05 12.41
N VAL A 259 -31.58 0.16 13.07
CA VAL A 259 -31.76 0.97 14.27
C VAL A 259 -31.82 0.06 15.49
N GLU A 260 -31.07 0.41 16.50
CA GLU A 260 -31.01 -0.30 17.78
C GLU A 260 -31.77 0.48 18.84
N LEU A 261 -32.57 -0.21 19.64
CA LEU A 261 -33.11 0.28 20.90
C LEU A 261 -32.18 -0.16 22.01
N ARG A 262 -31.74 0.79 22.83
CA ARG A 262 -30.73 0.54 23.87
C ARG A 262 -31.22 0.99 25.22
N SER A 263 -30.84 0.24 26.25
CA SER A 263 -31.05 0.58 27.66
C SER A 263 -29.76 0.42 28.42
N GLY A 264 -29.32 1.46 29.12
CA GLY A 264 -28.03 1.47 29.83
C GLY A 264 -26.83 1.18 28.90
N GLY A 265 -26.89 1.60 27.63
CA GLY A 265 -25.83 1.39 26.64
C GLY A 265 -25.81 -0.01 26.00
N LYS A 266 -26.71 -0.93 26.38
CA LYS A 266 -26.83 -2.27 25.79
C LYS A 266 -28.01 -2.32 24.83
N THR A 267 -27.83 -2.94 23.66
CA THR A 267 -28.89 -3.16 22.69
C THR A 267 -29.91 -4.17 23.23
N VAL A 268 -31.17 -3.77 23.31
CA VAL A 268 -32.30 -4.57 23.77
C VAL A 268 -33.09 -5.15 22.59
N GLN A 269 -33.32 -4.32 21.57
CA GLN A 269 -33.97 -4.71 20.31
C GLN A 269 -33.28 -4.05 19.12
N SER A 270 -33.42 -4.61 17.92
CA SER A 270 -33.01 -3.99 16.68
C SER A 270 -34.06 -4.20 15.60
N THR A 271 -34.20 -3.21 14.72
CA THR A 271 -35.10 -3.27 13.59
C THR A 271 -34.45 -2.57 12.37
N LYS A 272 -35.02 -2.78 11.19
CA LYS A 272 -34.59 -2.07 9.98
C LYS A 272 -35.64 -1.07 9.55
N SER A 273 -35.22 0.09 9.07
CA SER A 273 -36.13 1.11 8.51
C SER A 273 -36.72 0.66 7.18
N GLY A 274 -37.99 1.04 6.96
CA GLY A 274 -38.73 0.86 5.71
C GLY A 274 -38.27 1.82 4.60
N SER A 275 -38.94 1.75 3.43
CA SER A 275 -38.62 2.61 2.28
C SER A 275 -38.80 4.10 2.57
N ASP A 276 -39.74 4.46 3.42
CA ASP A 276 -40.04 5.80 3.91
C ASP A 276 -39.19 6.19 5.15
N GLY A 277 -38.24 5.35 5.54
CA GLY A 277 -37.40 5.52 6.71
C GLY A 277 -38.08 5.19 8.04
N SER A 278 -39.37 4.81 8.06
CA SER A 278 -40.07 4.45 9.27
C SER A 278 -39.53 3.17 9.92
N PHE A 279 -39.59 3.12 11.24
CA PHE A 279 -39.29 1.94 12.04
C PHE A 279 -40.11 1.89 13.31
N ALA A 280 -40.27 0.70 13.89
CA ALA A 280 -40.99 0.50 15.13
C ALA A 280 -40.35 -0.56 16.01
N PHE A 281 -40.34 -0.33 17.30
CA PHE A 281 -40.06 -1.31 18.34
C PHE A 281 -41.37 -1.60 19.08
N THR A 282 -41.80 -2.85 19.02
CA THR A 282 -43.03 -3.32 19.63
C THR A 282 -42.78 -4.10 20.91
N GLY A 283 -43.74 -4.15 21.82
CA GLY A 283 -43.62 -4.91 23.07
C GLY A 283 -42.52 -4.37 23.99
N VAL A 284 -42.28 -3.07 23.96
CA VAL A 284 -41.24 -2.42 24.77
C VAL A 284 -41.74 -2.30 26.21
N ALA A 285 -40.98 -2.89 27.16
CA ALA A 285 -41.31 -2.77 28.59
C ALA A 285 -41.20 -1.33 29.09
N ALA A 286 -41.88 -1.01 30.17
CA ALA A 286 -41.76 0.30 30.80
C ALA A 286 -40.30 0.54 31.22
N GLY A 287 -39.73 1.67 30.79
CA GLY A 287 -38.29 1.97 31.02
C GLY A 287 -37.82 3.17 30.21
N THR A 288 -36.53 3.46 30.37
CA THR A 288 -35.88 4.55 29.66
C THR A 288 -34.91 3.96 28.63
N TYR A 289 -35.02 4.44 27.42
CA TYR A 289 -34.29 3.95 26.25
C TYR A 289 -33.64 5.09 25.47
N ASP A 290 -32.62 4.74 24.71
CA ASP A 290 -32.05 5.54 23.63
C ASP A 290 -32.07 4.74 22.32
N THR A 291 -32.14 5.44 21.20
CA THR A 291 -32.01 4.81 19.89
C THR A 291 -30.62 5.07 19.31
N ALA A 292 -30.05 4.07 18.64
CA ALA A 292 -28.76 4.18 18.00
C ALA A 292 -28.77 3.61 16.59
N ILE A 293 -27.94 4.18 15.71
CA ILE A 293 -27.55 3.58 14.45
C ILE A 293 -26.11 3.10 14.59
N GLY A 294 -25.87 1.82 14.36
CA GLY A 294 -24.56 1.19 14.57
C GLY A 294 -23.46 1.82 13.73
N ALA A 295 -22.24 1.84 14.26
CA ALA A 295 -21.05 2.41 13.63
C ALA A 295 -20.78 1.85 12.22
N GLN A 296 -21.11 0.58 11.99
CA GLN A 296 -20.94 -0.06 10.69
C GLN A 296 -21.68 0.66 9.55
N THR A 297 -22.83 1.27 9.82
CA THR A 297 -23.60 2.04 8.85
C THR A 297 -22.83 3.26 8.34
N PHE A 298 -21.94 3.81 9.16
CA PHE A 298 -21.13 5.00 8.89
C PHE A 298 -19.65 4.69 8.64
N ALA A 299 -19.28 3.41 8.54
CA ALA A 299 -17.90 3.00 8.29
C ALA A 299 -17.39 3.63 6.99
N LYS A 300 -16.26 4.35 7.08
CA LYS A 300 -15.67 5.00 5.92
C LYS A 300 -15.14 3.95 4.94
N PRO A 301 -15.22 4.19 3.64
CA PRO A 301 -14.61 3.33 2.64
C PRO A 301 -13.08 3.29 2.84
N PHE A 302 -12.47 2.19 2.42
CA PHE A 302 -11.02 2.05 2.45
C PHE A 302 -10.34 3.16 1.62
N GLY A 303 -9.58 4.02 2.27
CA GLY A 303 -8.93 5.18 1.66
C GLY A 303 -7.59 4.89 0.98
N GLY A 304 -7.20 3.62 0.87
CA GLY A 304 -5.93 3.19 0.27
C GLY A 304 -4.71 3.36 1.17
N PHE A 305 -3.67 2.61 0.85
CA PHE A 305 -2.35 2.74 1.48
C PHE A 305 -1.52 3.79 0.75
N ALA A 306 -0.78 4.60 1.48
CA ALA A 306 0.19 5.55 0.92
C ALA A 306 1.49 4.80 0.55
N TRP A 307 1.48 4.03 -0.54
CA TRP A 307 2.60 3.20 -1.00
C TRP A 307 3.89 3.98 -1.23
N LEU A 308 3.78 5.22 -1.73
CA LEU A 308 4.93 6.11 -1.94
C LEU A 308 5.21 7.01 -0.73
N GLY A 309 4.51 6.81 0.39
CA GLY A 309 4.77 7.50 1.65
C GLY A 309 5.97 6.93 2.40
N THR A 310 6.46 7.67 3.38
CA THR A 310 7.71 7.37 4.12
C THR A 310 7.78 5.98 4.74
N LYS A 311 6.64 5.38 5.09
CA LYS A 311 6.58 4.04 5.70
C LYS A 311 6.66 2.90 4.70
N LEU A 312 6.11 3.08 3.49
CA LEU A 312 5.95 2.02 2.50
C LEU A 312 6.83 2.21 1.25
N ILE A 313 7.55 3.33 1.12
CA ILE A 313 8.36 3.62 -0.07
C ILE A 313 9.40 2.53 -0.35
N THR A 314 10.07 2.01 0.67
CA THR A 314 11.10 0.99 0.51
C THR A 314 10.52 -0.33 -0.02
N PRO A 315 9.49 -0.96 0.59
CA PRO A 315 8.89 -2.16 0.02
C PRO A 315 8.25 -1.92 -1.35
N SER A 316 7.67 -0.74 -1.61
CA SER A 316 7.10 -0.41 -2.92
C SER A 316 8.14 -0.39 -4.03
N LEU A 317 9.28 0.24 -3.78
CA LEU A 317 10.40 0.25 -4.73
C LEU A 317 11.02 -1.14 -4.91
N LEU A 318 11.09 -1.96 -3.85
CA LEU A 318 11.55 -3.35 -3.93
C LEU A 318 10.64 -4.18 -4.85
N ILE A 319 9.34 -4.08 -4.70
CA ILE A 319 8.36 -4.79 -5.56
C ILE A 319 8.53 -4.38 -7.02
N ALA A 320 8.59 -3.07 -7.29
CA ALA A 320 8.78 -2.55 -8.64
C ALA A 320 10.11 -3.02 -9.26
N TYR A 321 11.19 -3.02 -8.49
CA TYR A 321 12.50 -3.44 -8.93
C TYR A 321 12.56 -4.94 -9.22
N ILE A 322 12.01 -5.76 -8.31
CA ILE A 322 11.93 -7.22 -8.49
C ILE A 322 11.11 -7.55 -9.75
N TRP A 323 10.00 -6.86 -9.99
CA TRP A 323 9.19 -7.06 -11.20
C TRP A 323 9.96 -6.81 -12.51
N ILE A 324 10.96 -5.89 -12.50
CA ILE A 324 11.77 -5.61 -13.67
C ILE A 324 12.85 -6.67 -13.87
N TRP A 325 13.48 -7.14 -12.78
CA TRP A 325 14.75 -7.86 -12.82
C TRP A 325 14.66 -9.34 -12.43
N ALA A 326 13.53 -9.83 -11.90
CA ALA A 326 13.30 -11.25 -11.63
C ALA A 326 12.71 -11.97 -12.85
#